data_86769be6a22fe4fb3196e0a015666d26
#
_entry.id   86769be6a22fe4fb3196e0a015666d26
#
_cell.length_a   1.000
_cell.length_b   1.000
_cell.length_c   1.000
_cell.angle_alpha   90.00
_cell.angle_beta   90.00
_cell.angle_gamma   90.00
#
_symmetry.space_group_name_H-M   'P 1'
#
loop_
_entity.id
_entity.type
_entity.pdbx_description
1 polymer ?
#
loop_
_entity_poly.entity_id
_entity_poly.type
_entity_poly.pdbx_seq_one_letter_code
_entity_poly.pdbx_strand_id
1 'polypeptide(L)'
;MQSMTLEQLRATASAGGVTGVTLKGQGGGFLVEIATRSGQDALLVKARSAEPRRFGNPTSALIVLREVGIAVAQLDATNWKPDQKDMTRSRQCRAEAMRGAHEASAYNQWLASEIQASIDDHRPSIHHDEAMTEMNADIAALPKKKRT
;
A
#
# COMPACT_ATOMS: atom_id res chain seq x y z
N MET A 1 -2.30 -25.54 -15.74
CA MET A 1 -1.44 -24.37 -15.52
C MET A 1 -0.97 -24.39 -14.08
N GLN A 2 0.31 -24.48 -13.84
CA GLN A 2 0.86 -24.47 -12.49
C GLN A 2 1.04 -23.03 -11.99
N SER A 3 0.97 -22.84 -10.69
CA SER A 3 1.30 -21.55 -10.06
C SER A 3 2.77 -21.60 -9.59
N MET A 4 3.53 -20.57 -9.88
CA MET A 4 4.95 -20.47 -9.52
C MET A 4 5.19 -19.14 -8.79
N THR A 5 5.79 -19.19 -7.62
CA THR A 5 6.21 -18.00 -6.89
C THR A 5 7.52 -17.44 -7.47
N LEU A 6 7.85 -16.20 -7.10
CA LEU A 6 9.09 -15.56 -7.56
C LEU A 6 10.36 -16.33 -7.12
N GLU A 7 10.33 -16.91 -5.93
CA GLU A 7 11.43 -17.73 -5.40
C GLU A 7 11.60 -19.03 -6.19
N GLN A 8 10.48 -19.69 -6.50
CA GLN A 8 10.48 -20.89 -7.32
C GLN A 8 10.96 -20.58 -8.73
N LEU A 9 10.53 -19.45 -9.31
CA LEU A 9 11.01 -18.99 -10.61
C LEU A 9 12.52 -18.74 -10.59
N ARG A 10 13.05 -18.12 -9.54
CA ARG A 10 14.49 -17.89 -9.37
C ARG A 10 15.26 -19.21 -9.32
N ALA A 11 14.80 -20.18 -8.53
CA ALA A 11 15.40 -21.48 -8.43
C ALA A 11 15.36 -22.24 -9.78
N THR A 12 14.21 -22.20 -10.47
CA THR A 12 14.03 -22.86 -11.78
C THR A 12 14.88 -22.20 -12.86
N ALA A 13 14.97 -20.87 -12.87
CA ALA A 13 15.82 -20.13 -13.82
C ALA A 13 17.31 -20.43 -13.59
N SER A 14 17.76 -20.45 -12.34
CA SER A 14 19.14 -20.80 -11.97
C SER A 14 19.50 -22.25 -12.37
N ALA A 15 18.53 -23.16 -12.32
CA ALA A 15 18.70 -24.55 -12.76
C ALA A 15 18.58 -24.73 -14.29
N GLY A 16 18.33 -23.66 -15.07
CA GLY A 16 18.12 -23.74 -16.51
C GLY A 16 16.80 -24.41 -16.91
N GLY A 17 15.84 -24.47 -16.01
CA GLY A 17 14.53 -25.09 -16.23
C GLY A 17 13.52 -24.22 -16.97
N VAL A 18 13.81 -22.95 -17.21
CA VAL A 18 12.95 -22.01 -17.94
C VAL A 18 13.33 -22.01 -19.40
N THR A 19 12.38 -22.27 -20.30
CA THR A 19 12.57 -22.25 -21.76
C THR A 19 12.12 -20.93 -22.37
N GLY A 20 11.14 -20.26 -21.78
CA GLY A 20 10.64 -18.98 -22.26
C GLY A 20 9.75 -18.30 -21.24
N VAL A 21 9.60 -17.00 -21.39
CA VAL A 21 8.69 -16.20 -20.57
C VAL A 21 7.87 -15.30 -21.48
N THR A 22 6.56 -15.27 -21.25
CA THR A 22 5.63 -14.45 -22.00
C THR A 22 4.87 -13.51 -21.07
N LEU A 23 4.88 -12.24 -21.38
CA LEU A 23 4.05 -11.23 -20.70
C LEU A 23 2.71 -11.17 -21.43
N LYS A 24 1.66 -11.74 -20.85
CA LYS A 24 0.30 -11.70 -21.41
C LYS A 24 -0.46 -10.49 -20.91
N GLY A 25 -0.86 -9.63 -21.82
CA GLY A 25 -1.79 -8.53 -21.54
C GLY A 25 -3.18 -9.07 -21.24
N GLN A 26 -3.74 -8.69 -20.11
CA GLN A 26 -5.11 -9.02 -19.73
C GLN A 26 -5.76 -7.82 -19.03
N GLY A 27 -6.76 -7.23 -19.70
CA GLY A 27 -7.38 -5.99 -19.24
C GLY A 27 -6.34 -4.87 -19.14
N GLY A 28 -6.30 -4.12 -18.04
CA GLY A 28 -5.35 -3.02 -17.84
C GLY A 28 -3.95 -3.40 -17.38
N GLY A 29 -3.61 -4.69 -17.28
CA GLY A 29 -2.32 -5.16 -16.77
C GLY A 29 -1.75 -6.33 -17.52
N PHE A 30 -0.60 -6.81 -17.05
CA PHE A 30 0.15 -7.94 -17.62
C PHE A 30 0.33 -9.03 -16.59
N LEU A 31 0.20 -10.28 -17.06
CA LEU A 31 0.52 -11.49 -16.32
C LEU A 31 1.81 -12.09 -16.89
N VAL A 32 2.56 -12.79 -16.06
CA VAL A 32 3.80 -13.47 -16.49
C VAL A 32 3.54 -14.97 -16.58
N GLU A 33 3.60 -15.49 -17.77
CA GLU A 33 3.52 -16.92 -18.08
C GLU A 33 4.93 -17.45 -18.34
N ILE A 34 5.27 -18.57 -17.74
CA ILE A 34 6.59 -19.14 -17.73
C ILE A 34 6.51 -20.52 -18.40
N ALA A 35 7.15 -20.68 -19.53
CA ALA A 35 7.32 -21.99 -20.17
C ALA A 35 8.51 -22.72 -19.54
N THR A 36 8.26 -23.89 -19.00
CA THR A 36 9.30 -24.71 -18.39
C THR A 36 9.75 -25.86 -19.31
N ARG A 37 10.99 -26.33 -19.10
CA ARG A 37 11.53 -27.44 -19.84
C ARG A 37 10.74 -28.76 -19.64
N SER A 38 9.97 -28.86 -18.55
CA SER A 38 9.08 -30.02 -18.32
C SER A 38 7.81 -29.98 -19.19
N GLY A 39 7.65 -28.97 -20.06
CA GLY A 39 6.48 -28.84 -20.94
C GLY A 39 5.22 -28.34 -20.23
N GLN A 40 5.33 -27.90 -18.98
CA GLN A 40 4.23 -27.36 -18.22
C GLN A 40 4.38 -25.83 -18.11
N ASP A 41 3.35 -25.12 -18.52
CA ASP A 41 3.30 -23.67 -18.37
C ASP A 41 2.89 -23.29 -16.94
N ALA A 42 3.61 -22.36 -16.34
CA ALA A 42 3.36 -21.87 -15.02
C ALA A 42 3.03 -20.37 -15.05
N LEU A 43 2.14 -19.95 -14.18
CA LEU A 43 1.76 -18.55 -14.00
C LEU A 43 2.45 -17.99 -12.76
N LEU A 44 3.07 -16.82 -12.89
CA LEU A 44 3.69 -16.15 -11.75
C LEU A 44 2.62 -15.66 -10.77
N VAL A 45 2.72 -16.12 -9.51
CA VAL A 45 1.78 -15.77 -8.44
C VAL A 45 2.48 -14.97 -7.32
N LYS A 46 1.68 -14.34 -6.47
CA LYS A 46 2.17 -13.65 -5.27
C LYS A 46 2.70 -14.67 -4.25
N ALA A 47 3.72 -14.30 -3.48
CA ALA A 47 4.38 -15.19 -2.52
C ALA A 47 3.48 -15.79 -1.43
N ARG A 48 2.36 -15.14 -1.11
CA ARG A 48 1.45 -15.55 -0.03
C ARG A 48 0.03 -15.90 -0.48
N SER A 49 -0.22 -15.92 -1.78
CA SER A 49 -1.53 -16.28 -2.32
C SER A 49 -1.37 -16.92 -3.69
N ALA A 50 -2.28 -17.81 -4.05
CA ALA A 50 -2.34 -18.40 -5.38
C ALA A 50 -2.83 -17.41 -6.46
N GLU A 51 -3.01 -16.13 -6.10
CA GLU A 51 -3.42 -15.12 -7.05
C GLU A 51 -2.31 -14.77 -8.04
N PRO A 52 -2.64 -14.67 -9.32
CA PRO A 52 -1.69 -14.23 -10.34
C PRO A 52 -1.12 -12.84 -10.00
N ARG A 53 0.20 -12.71 -10.11
CA ARG A 53 0.86 -11.42 -9.94
C ARG A 53 0.61 -10.56 -11.18
N ARG A 54 -0.16 -9.50 -11.03
CA ARG A 54 -0.44 -8.55 -12.10
C ARG A 54 0.51 -7.37 -12.05
N PHE A 55 0.98 -6.97 -13.21
CA PHE A 55 1.85 -5.81 -13.41
C PHE A 55 1.08 -4.74 -14.19
N GLY A 56 1.09 -3.51 -13.70
CA GLY A 56 0.40 -2.39 -14.36
C GLY A 56 1.06 -1.95 -15.68
N ASN A 57 2.33 -2.28 -15.86
CA ASN A 57 3.07 -2.04 -17.10
C ASN A 57 4.10 -3.16 -17.35
N PRO A 58 4.50 -3.38 -18.60
CA PRO A 58 5.47 -4.42 -18.96
C PRO A 58 6.86 -4.15 -18.38
N THR A 59 7.25 -2.89 -18.23
CA THR A 59 8.56 -2.50 -17.68
C THR A 59 8.75 -3.03 -16.26
N SER A 60 7.73 -2.91 -15.40
CA SER A 60 7.79 -3.43 -14.03
C SER A 60 7.95 -4.96 -14.01
N ALA A 61 7.35 -5.68 -14.95
CA ALA A 61 7.51 -7.12 -15.08
C ALA A 61 8.92 -7.48 -15.54
N LEU A 62 9.45 -6.76 -16.53
CA LEU A 62 10.81 -6.97 -17.05
C LEU A 62 11.89 -6.70 -16.01
N ILE A 63 11.74 -5.71 -15.15
CA ILE A 63 12.66 -5.44 -14.05
C ILE A 63 12.73 -6.67 -13.13
N VAL A 64 11.58 -7.19 -12.71
CA VAL A 64 11.50 -8.36 -11.82
C VAL A 64 12.09 -9.60 -12.49
N LEU A 65 11.83 -9.82 -13.78
CA LEU A 65 12.41 -10.93 -14.55
C LEU A 65 13.92 -10.83 -14.65
N ARG A 66 14.45 -9.62 -14.86
CA ARG A 66 15.89 -9.37 -14.90
C ARG A 66 16.59 -9.67 -13.56
N GLU A 67 15.95 -9.34 -12.45
CA GLU A 67 16.46 -9.68 -11.10
C GLU A 67 16.55 -11.19 -10.86
N VAL A 68 15.73 -11.96 -11.56
CA VAL A 68 15.71 -13.43 -11.53
C VAL A 68 16.72 -14.05 -12.52
N GLY A 69 17.33 -13.22 -13.37
CA GLY A 69 18.28 -13.66 -14.39
C GLY A 69 17.68 -13.95 -15.77
N ILE A 70 16.42 -13.56 -15.99
CA ILE A 70 15.72 -13.73 -17.27
C ILE A 70 15.82 -12.41 -18.05
N ALA A 71 16.63 -12.40 -19.11
CA ALA A 71 16.87 -11.21 -19.92
C ALA A 71 15.94 -11.09 -21.15
N VAL A 72 15.28 -12.17 -21.54
CA VAL A 72 14.43 -12.22 -22.74
C VAL A 72 13.02 -12.65 -22.34
N ALA A 73 12.03 -11.86 -22.76
CA ALA A 73 10.62 -12.19 -22.59
C ALA A 73 9.84 -11.77 -23.84
N GLN A 74 8.82 -12.53 -24.19
CA GLN A 74 7.88 -12.18 -25.25
C GLN A 74 6.75 -11.34 -24.67
N LEU A 75 6.22 -10.42 -25.47
CA LEU A 75 5.08 -9.59 -25.07
C LEU A 75 3.89 -9.93 -25.98
N ASP A 76 2.82 -10.44 -25.37
CA ASP A 76 1.54 -10.66 -26.02
C ASP A 76 0.53 -9.62 -25.52
N ALA A 77 0.24 -8.63 -26.33
CA ALA A 77 -0.67 -7.53 -26.03
C ALA A 77 -2.08 -7.73 -26.58
N THR A 78 -2.41 -8.92 -27.10
CA THR A 78 -3.69 -9.19 -27.81
C THR A 78 -4.91 -8.83 -26.95
N ASN A 79 -4.88 -9.16 -25.66
CA ASN A 79 -5.99 -8.90 -24.73
C ASN A 79 -5.70 -7.70 -23.78
N TRP A 80 -4.70 -6.91 -24.10
CA TRP A 80 -4.39 -5.74 -23.32
C TRP A 80 -5.29 -4.57 -23.71
N LYS A 81 -5.92 -3.96 -22.71
CA LYS A 81 -6.79 -2.78 -22.86
C LYS A 81 -6.23 -1.63 -22.05
N PRO A 82 -5.55 -0.66 -22.69
CA PRO A 82 -4.90 0.45 -21.98
C PRO A 82 -5.87 1.32 -21.19
N ASP A 83 -7.13 1.37 -21.62
CA ASP A 83 -8.18 2.16 -20.98
C ASP A 83 -8.70 1.53 -19.68
N GLN A 84 -8.48 0.22 -19.50
CA GLN A 84 -8.85 -0.52 -18.27
C GLN A 84 -7.70 -0.58 -17.26
N LYS A 85 -6.79 0.39 -17.26
CA LYS A 85 -5.77 0.45 -16.21
C LYS A 85 -6.44 0.35 -14.85
N ASP A 86 -5.99 -0.62 -14.04
CA ASP A 86 -6.32 -0.72 -12.61
C ASP A 86 -5.74 0.50 -11.86
N MET A 87 -6.16 1.69 -12.29
CA MET A 87 -5.74 2.97 -11.74
C MET A 87 -6.36 3.23 -10.37
N THR A 88 -7.40 2.46 -10.03
CA THR A 88 -8.18 2.68 -8.83
C THR A 88 -7.35 2.45 -7.56
N ARG A 89 -6.59 1.37 -7.49
CA ARG A 89 -5.85 1.01 -6.27
C ARG A 89 -4.63 1.89 -6.04
N SER A 90 -3.86 2.19 -7.09
CA SER A 90 -2.65 3.02 -6.97
C SER A 90 -2.99 4.50 -6.74
N ARG A 91 -4.04 5.01 -7.37
CA ARG A 91 -4.52 6.40 -7.17
C ARG A 91 -5.18 6.57 -5.81
N GLN A 92 -6.00 5.60 -5.37
CA GLN A 92 -6.61 5.63 -4.04
C GLN A 92 -5.56 5.60 -2.95
N CYS A 93 -4.57 4.69 -3.00
CA CYS A 93 -3.50 4.65 -2.00
C CYS A 93 -2.67 5.94 -1.98
N ARG A 94 -2.40 6.56 -3.13
CA ARG A 94 -1.70 7.85 -3.17
C ARG A 94 -2.56 8.99 -2.65
N ALA A 95 -3.84 9.02 -2.99
CA ALA A 95 -4.78 10.03 -2.52
C ALA A 95 -5.03 9.91 -1.01
N GLU A 96 -5.09 8.70 -0.48
CA GLU A 96 -5.20 8.43 0.96
C GLU A 96 -3.92 8.82 1.71
N ALA A 97 -2.75 8.47 1.17
CA ALA A 97 -1.47 8.87 1.73
C ALA A 97 -1.30 10.40 1.74
N MET A 98 -1.69 11.09 0.67
CA MET A 98 -1.66 12.55 0.63
C MET A 98 -2.64 13.18 1.61
N ARG A 99 -3.87 12.67 1.71
CA ARG A 99 -4.84 13.16 2.71
C ARG A 99 -4.32 12.97 4.13
N GLY A 100 -3.80 11.80 4.45
CA GLY A 100 -3.18 11.54 5.75
C GLY A 100 -1.99 12.46 6.05
N ALA A 101 -1.16 12.79 5.06
CA ALA A 101 -0.06 13.74 5.23
C ALA A 101 -0.56 15.16 5.46
N HIS A 102 -1.62 15.60 4.77
CA HIS A 102 -2.25 16.91 5.00
C HIS A 102 -2.91 17.02 6.37
N GLU A 103 -3.61 15.97 6.81
CA GLU A 103 -4.23 15.92 8.14
C GLU A 103 -3.16 15.96 9.25
N ALA A 104 -2.08 15.19 9.09
CA ALA A 104 -0.96 15.21 10.03
C ALA A 104 -0.26 16.57 10.07
N SER A 105 -0.10 17.25 8.92
CA SER A 105 0.46 18.60 8.85
C SER A 105 -0.45 19.63 9.53
N ALA A 106 -1.74 19.58 9.29
CA ALA A 106 -2.72 20.46 9.93
C ALA A 106 -2.75 20.26 11.45
N TYR A 107 -2.72 19.00 11.91
CA TYR A 107 -2.64 18.68 13.33
C TYR A 107 -1.35 19.20 13.97
N ASN A 108 -0.20 19.03 13.30
CA ASN A 108 1.08 19.53 13.80
C ASN A 108 1.11 21.06 13.88
N GLN A 109 0.51 21.76 12.92
CA GLN A 109 0.39 23.23 12.95
C GLN A 109 -0.50 23.69 14.10
N TRP A 110 -1.64 23.04 14.30
CA TRP A 110 -2.51 23.32 15.42
C TRP A 110 -1.80 23.07 16.75
N LEU A 111 -1.15 21.92 16.92
CA LEU A 111 -0.41 21.58 18.12
C LEU A 111 0.72 22.58 18.40
N ALA A 112 1.45 23.02 17.38
CA ALA A 112 2.49 24.04 17.53
C ALA A 112 1.91 25.37 18.02
N SER A 113 0.73 25.78 17.52
CA SER A 113 0.04 26.99 17.97
C SER A 113 -0.43 26.89 19.44
N GLU A 114 -0.94 25.74 19.85
CA GLU A 114 -1.36 25.49 21.23
C GLU A 114 -0.16 25.49 22.20
N ILE A 115 0.93 24.88 21.81
CA ILE A 115 2.17 24.89 22.61
C ILE A 115 2.70 26.32 22.73
N GLN A 116 2.71 27.08 21.63
CA GLN A 116 3.15 28.47 21.65
C GLN A 116 2.25 29.34 22.55
N ALA A 117 0.94 29.17 22.44
CA ALA A 117 -0.01 29.85 23.31
C ALA A 117 0.19 29.50 24.79
N SER A 118 0.53 28.24 25.09
CA SER A 118 0.84 27.82 26.46
C SER A 118 2.17 28.39 26.98
N ILE A 119 3.17 28.55 26.12
CA ILE A 119 4.44 29.20 26.47
C ILE A 119 4.23 30.71 26.74
N ASP A 120 3.41 31.34 25.96
CA ASP A 120 3.10 32.77 26.06
C ASP A 120 2.14 33.09 27.21
N ASP A 121 1.52 32.09 27.81
CA ASP A 121 0.63 32.24 28.96
C ASP A 121 1.41 32.47 30.24
N HIS A 122 1.42 33.72 30.69
CA HIS A 122 2.14 34.16 31.90
C HIS A 122 1.34 33.94 33.21
N ARG A 123 0.22 33.23 33.12
CA ARG A 123 -0.55 32.91 34.35
C ARG A 123 0.22 31.91 35.20
N PRO A 124 0.22 32.06 36.55
CA PRO A 124 0.88 31.08 37.40
C PRO A 124 0.22 29.70 37.24
N SER A 125 1.05 28.66 37.20
CA SER A 125 0.55 27.29 37.16
C SER A 125 -0.17 26.95 38.48
N ILE A 126 -1.37 26.37 38.34
CA ILE A 126 -2.19 25.93 39.47
C ILE A 126 -1.76 24.50 39.83
N HIS A 127 -1.66 24.20 41.11
CA HIS A 127 -1.37 22.84 41.59
C HIS A 127 -2.48 21.90 41.15
N HIS A 128 -2.12 20.64 40.82
CA HIS A 128 -3.06 19.65 40.32
C HIS A 128 -4.26 19.44 41.25
N ASP A 129 -4.01 19.38 42.56
CA ASP A 129 -5.08 19.15 43.54
C ASP A 129 -6.06 20.33 43.64
N GLU A 130 -5.54 21.54 43.43
CA GLU A 130 -6.34 22.77 43.41
C GLU A 130 -7.21 22.84 42.16
N ALA A 131 -6.64 22.52 40.99
CA ALA A 131 -7.34 22.43 39.73
C ALA A 131 -8.44 21.36 39.75
N MET A 132 -8.16 20.21 40.35
CA MET A 132 -9.14 19.13 40.51
C MET A 132 -10.28 19.50 41.45
N THR A 133 -10.00 20.28 42.48
CA THR A 133 -11.02 20.77 43.42
C THR A 133 -11.95 21.79 42.75
N GLU A 134 -11.40 22.73 41.98
CA GLU A 134 -12.21 23.70 41.21
C GLU A 134 -13.06 22.99 40.16
N MET A 135 -12.49 22.05 39.40
CA MET A 135 -13.20 21.32 38.37
C MET A 135 -14.34 20.49 38.95
N ASN A 136 -14.14 19.84 40.08
CA ASN A 136 -15.20 19.07 40.76
C ASN A 136 -16.31 20.00 41.30
N ALA A 137 -15.97 21.19 41.77
CA ALA A 137 -16.95 22.21 42.20
C ALA A 137 -17.80 22.70 41.02
N ASP A 138 -17.17 22.96 39.86
CA ASP A 138 -17.86 23.35 38.63
C ASP A 138 -18.80 22.26 38.11
N ILE A 139 -18.35 21.01 38.13
CA ILE A 139 -19.18 19.86 37.76
C ILE A 139 -20.38 19.72 38.70
N ALA A 140 -20.20 19.90 39.98
CA ALA A 140 -21.28 19.85 40.97
C ALA A 140 -22.27 21.00 40.83
N ALA A 141 -21.85 22.16 40.33
CA ALA A 141 -22.69 23.32 40.05
C ALA A 141 -23.50 23.21 38.74
N LEU A 142 -23.20 22.24 37.87
CA LEU A 142 -23.93 22.01 36.64
C LEU A 142 -25.37 21.58 36.91
N PRO A 143 -26.39 22.18 36.26
CA PRO A 143 -27.79 21.83 36.48
C PRO A 143 -28.01 20.38 36.02
N LYS A 144 -28.46 19.49 36.93
CA LYS A 144 -28.85 18.12 36.62
C LYS A 144 -30.01 18.14 35.63
N LYS A 145 -29.79 17.82 34.40
CA LYS A 145 -30.82 17.69 33.37
C LYS A 145 -31.80 16.59 33.81
N LYS A 146 -33.01 17.00 34.24
CA LYS A 146 -34.10 16.07 34.55
C LYS A 146 -34.35 15.23 33.30
N ARG A 147 -34.12 13.89 33.37
CA ARG A 147 -34.67 12.98 32.41
C ARG A 147 -36.18 12.95 32.55
N THR A 148 -36.87 13.46 31.54
CA THR A 148 -38.31 13.23 31.35
C THR A 148 -38.45 11.95 30.56
#